data_fa188f329802cfce5f49d99ffd425319
#
_entry.id   fa188f329802cfce5f49d99ffd425319
#
_cell.length_a   1.000
_cell.length_b   1.000
_cell.length_c   1.000
_cell.angle_alpha   90.00
_cell.angle_beta   90.00
_cell.angle_gamma   90.00
#
_symmetry.space_group_name_H-M   'P 1'
#
loop_
_entity.id
_entity.type
_entity.pdbx_description
1 polymer ?
#
loop_
_entity_poly.entity_id
_entity_poly.type
_entity_poly.pdbx_seq_one_letter_code
_entity_poly.pdbx_strand_id
1 'polypeptide(L)' 'MQKQVKQLILNKNGQRYIFRYDTGSEDSLLELIYSYAGNPEIDLDFFDASVLGFKLTKNLIDQAEKLVNKNGPRQTSFLS' A
#
# COMPACT_ATOMS: atom_id res chain seq x y z
N MET A 1 -2.16 -16.33 15.55
CA MET A 1 -1.66 -15.79 14.41
C MET A 1 -1.20 -14.39 14.61
N GLN A 2 -0.06 -14.04 14.12
CA GLN A 2 0.48 -12.76 14.37
C GLN A 2 0.18 -11.83 13.24
N LYS A 3 -0.14 -10.60 13.57
CA LYS A 3 -0.29 -9.61 12.54
C LYS A 3 1.03 -8.99 12.28
N GLN A 4 1.26 -8.62 11.05
CA GLN A 4 2.46 -7.91 10.69
C GLN A 4 2.12 -6.47 10.51
N VAL A 5 2.92 -5.61 11.11
CA VAL A 5 2.77 -4.17 10.93
C VAL A 5 3.66 -3.76 9.77
N LYS A 6 3.08 -3.06 8.83
CA LYS A 6 3.80 -2.59 7.66
C LYS A 6 3.80 -1.09 7.62
N GLN A 7 4.67 -0.53 6.82
CA GLN A 7 4.77 0.92 6.68
C GLN A 7 4.65 1.31 5.24
N LEU A 8 3.97 2.42 5.02
CA LEU A 8 3.87 3.03 3.71
C LEU A 8 4.45 4.43 3.87
N ILE A 9 5.42 4.80 3.06
CA ILE A 9 6.16 6.03 3.26
C ILE A 9 6.07 6.91 2.03
N LEU A 10 5.82 8.18 2.24
CA LEU A 10 5.86 9.17 1.19
C LEU A 10 6.74 10.32 1.62
N ASN A 11 7.67 10.72 0.77
CA ASN A 11 8.48 11.91 1.01
C ASN A 11 7.97 13.02 0.10
N LYS A 12 7.65 14.14 0.70
CA LYS A 12 7.13 15.26 -0.09
C LYS A 12 7.59 16.57 0.52
N ASN A 13 8.22 17.39 -0.28
CA ASN A 13 8.63 18.74 0.13
C ASN A 13 9.41 18.74 1.42
N GLY A 14 10.34 17.78 1.54
CA GLY A 14 11.17 17.71 2.74
C GLY A 14 10.51 17.08 3.94
N GLN A 15 9.26 16.68 3.80
CA GLN A 15 8.54 16.01 4.89
C GLN A 15 8.37 14.55 4.57
N ARG A 16 8.35 13.75 5.60
CA ARG A 16 8.15 12.33 5.44
C ARG A 16 6.86 11.94 6.11
N TYR A 17 5.95 11.35 5.34
CA TYR A 17 4.69 10.84 5.85
C TYR A 17 4.83 9.34 6.00
N ILE A 18 4.57 8.82 7.18
CA ILE A 18 4.68 7.39 7.46
C ILE A 18 3.33 6.89 7.93
N PHE A 19 2.81 5.91 7.22
CA PHE A 19 1.55 5.29 7.58
C PHE A 19 1.84 3.86 8.00
N ARG A 20 1.44 3.50 9.19
CA ARG A 20 1.60 2.14 9.66
C ARG A 20 0.26 1.46 9.63
N TYR A 21 0.25 0.22 9.22
CA TYR A 21 -0.99 -0.51 9.10
C TYR A 21 -0.74 -1.99 9.30
N ASP A 22 -1.79 -2.69 9.73
CA ASP A 22 -1.72 -4.14 9.88
C ASP A 22 -2.04 -4.79 8.56
N THR A 23 -1.45 -5.93 8.32
CA THR A 23 -1.79 -6.73 7.14
C THR A 23 -3.29 -7.01 7.18
N GLY A 24 -3.95 -6.73 6.09
CA GLY A 24 -5.39 -6.90 6.01
C GLY A 24 -6.17 -5.64 6.21
N SER A 25 -5.51 -4.55 6.59
CA SER A 25 -6.19 -3.28 6.82
C SER A 25 -5.96 -2.29 5.69
N GLU A 26 -5.62 -2.78 4.52
CA GLU A 26 -5.28 -1.91 3.40
C GLU A 26 -6.43 -1.00 2.98
N ASP A 27 -7.65 -1.54 2.98
CA ASP A 27 -8.79 -0.73 2.60
C ASP A 27 -9.01 0.44 3.55
N SER A 28 -8.87 0.18 4.84
CA SER A 28 -9.03 1.24 5.84
C SER A 28 -7.96 2.29 5.69
N LEU A 29 -6.75 1.86 5.42
CA LEU A 29 -5.66 2.80 5.23
C LEU A 29 -5.90 3.66 3.99
N LEU A 30 -6.39 3.05 2.92
CA LEU A 30 -6.64 3.79 1.71
C LEU A 30 -7.71 4.86 1.93
N GLU A 31 -8.75 4.52 2.67
CA GLU A 31 -9.78 5.51 3.00
C GLU A 31 -9.20 6.67 3.79
N LEU A 32 -8.32 6.36 4.73
CA LEU A 32 -7.70 7.39 5.53
C LEU A 32 -6.82 8.30 4.68
N ILE A 33 -6.07 7.72 3.76
CA ILE A 33 -5.21 8.50 2.89
C ILE A 33 -6.03 9.46 2.04
N TYR A 34 -7.13 8.99 1.46
CA TYR A 34 -7.97 9.86 0.66
C TYR A 34 -8.66 10.92 1.50
N SER A 35 -8.97 10.58 2.74
CA SER A 35 -9.51 11.57 3.66
C SER A 35 -8.51 12.70 3.90
N TYR A 36 -7.24 12.36 4.04
CA TYR A 36 -6.22 13.38 4.21
C TYR A 36 -6.08 14.23 2.95
N ALA A 37 -6.21 13.62 1.78
CA ALA A 37 -6.07 14.36 0.53
C ALA A 37 -7.15 15.43 0.37
N GLY A 38 -8.29 15.21 1.01
CA GLY A 38 -9.36 16.20 0.98
C GLY A 38 -9.27 17.25 2.06
N ASN A 39 -8.27 17.16 2.95
CA ASN A 39 -8.16 18.08 4.07
C ASN A 39 -7.15 19.18 3.72
N PRO A 40 -7.61 20.44 3.61
CA PRO A 40 -6.70 21.50 3.18
C PRO A 40 -5.59 21.79 4.16
N GLU A 41 -5.69 21.29 5.38
CA GLU A 41 -4.65 21.55 6.36
C GLU A 41 -3.51 20.55 6.26
N ILE A 42 -3.67 19.50 5.48
CA ILE A 42 -2.65 18.49 5.32
C ILE A 42 -2.07 18.63 3.93
N ASP A 43 -0.75 18.60 3.83
CA ASP A 43 -0.08 18.80 2.55
C ASP A 43 -0.02 17.49 1.79
N LEU A 44 -1.17 16.93 1.51
CA LEU A 44 -1.30 15.75 0.66
C LEU A 44 -2.44 16.05 -0.29
N ASP A 45 -2.23 15.81 -1.57
CA ASP A 45 -3.31 16.00 -2.51
C ASP A 45 -3.71 14.65 -3.10
N PHE A 46 -4.66 14.67 -4.02
CA PHE A 46 -5.15 13.42 -4.59
C PHE A 46 -4.11 12.72 -5.45
N PHE A 47 -3.18 13.46 -6.01
CA PHE A 47 -2.09 12.83 -6.73
C PHE A 47 -1.23 12.01 -5.78
N ASP A 48 -0.91 12.59 -4.61
CA ASP A 48 -0.14 11.87 -3.60
C ASP A 48 -0.89 10.65 -3.10
N ALA A 49 -2.19 10.79 -2.91
CA ALA A 49 -3.01 9.65 -2.47
C ALA A 49 -2.98 8.55 -3.52
N SER A 50 -2.97 8.91 -4.78
CA SER A 50 -2.91 7.92 -5.84
C SER A 50 -1.57 7.18 -5.84
N VAL A 51 -0.49 7.91 -5.60
CA VAL A 51 0.83 7.29 -5.52
C VAL A 51 0.88 6.32 -4.35
N LEU A 52 0.36 6.74 -3.20
CA LEU A 52 0.34 5.86 -2.03
C LEU A 52 -0.54 4.66 -2.26
N GLY A 53 -1.67 4.85 -2.92
CA GLY A 53 -2.55 3.74 -3.24
C GLY A 53 -1.88 2.73 -4.17
N PHE A 54 -1.11 3.23 -5.13
CA PHE A 54 -0.38 2.34 -6.01
C PHE A 54 0.66 1.53 -5.24
N LYS A 55 1.39 2.17 -4.34
CA LYS A 55 2.38 1.46 -3.54
C LYS A 55 1.72 0.40 -2.68
N LEU A 56 0.57 0.72 -2.12
CA LEU A 56 -0.14 -0.21 -1.27
C LEU A 56 -0.60 -1.42 -2.07
N THR A 57 -1.12 -1.20 -3.26
CA THR A 57 -1.56 -2.28 -4.12
C THR A 57 -0.39 -3.15 -4.55
N LYS A 58 0.74 -2.52 -4.84
CA LYS A 58 1.92 -3.27 -5.23
C LYS A 58 2.37 -4.18 -4.10
N ASN A 59 2.31 -3.71 -2.87
CA ASN A 59 2.68 -4.55 -1.73
C ASN A 59 1.78 -5.77 -1.64
N LEU A 60 0.49 -5.59 -1.90
CA LEU A 60 -0.44 -6.71 -1.88
C LEU A 60 -0.11 -7.72 -2.97
N ILE A 61 0.22 -7.25 -4.15
CA ILE A 61 0.58 -8.12 -5.25
C ILE A 61 1.84 -8.90 -4.92
N ASP A 62 2.83 -8.22 -4.35
CA ASP A 62 4.08 -8.88 -3.98
C ASP A 62 3.83 -9.98 -2.96
N GLN A 63 2.93 -9.74 -2.02
CA GLN A 63 2.61 -10.76 -1.04
C GLN A 63 1.93 -11.96 -1.68
N ALA A 64 1.04 -11.70 -2.60
CA ALA A 64 0.33 -12.78 -3.29
C ALA A 64 1.31 -13.62 -4.10
N GLU A 65 2.27 -12.98 -4.73
CA GLU A 65 3.26 -13.71 -5.49
C GLU A 65 4.12 -14.58 -4.61
N LYS A 66 4.46 -14.09 -3.44
CA LYS A 66 5.25 -14.89 -2.53
C LYS A 66 4.51 -16.12 -2.08
N LEU A 67 3.22 -15.99 -1.84
CA LEU A 67 2.42 -17.13 -1.45
C LEU A 67 2.35 -18.16 -2.54
N VAL A 68 2.20 -17.72 -3.77
CA VAL A 68 2.12 -18.64 -4.88
C VAL A 68 3.45 -19.33 -5.09
N ASN A 69 4.53 -18.59 -5.05
CA ASN A 69 5.83 -19.17 -5.26
C ASN A 69 6.21 -20.16 -4.20
N LYS A 70 5.64 -19.98 -2.99
CA LYS A 70 5.95 -20.88 -1.97
C LYS A 70 5.43 -22.25 -2.24
N ASN A 71 4.36 -22.36 -3.01
CA ASN A 71 3.78 -23.63 -3.33
C ASN A 71 4.39 -24.26 -4.55
N GLY A 72 5.47 -23.69 -5.07
CA GLY A 72 6.11 -24.31 -6.18
C GLY A 72 6.15 -23.42 -7.38
N PRO A 73 6.78 -23.88 -8.35
CA PRO A 73 7.01 -23.09 -9.50
C PRO A 73 5.81 -22.94 -10.24
N ARG A 74 5.48 -21.93 -10.70
CA ARG A 74 4.39 -21.89 -11.33
C ARG A 74 4.46 -21.09 -12.39
N GLN A 75 4.05 -21.05 -13.14
CA GLN A 75 4.03 -20.54 -14.25
C GLN A 75 3.00 -19.87 -14.48
N THR A 76 2.68 -19.19 -14.66
CA THR A 76 1.71 -18.63 -14.84
C THR A 76 1.39 -18.15 -15.75
N SER A 77 1.45 -18.37 -16.36
CA SER A 77 1.12 -17.91 -17.31
C SER A 77 -0.08 -17.90 -17.84
N PHE A 78 -1.01 -17.78 -17.26
CA PHE A 78 -2.23 -17.67 -17.87
C PHE A 78 -2.24 -16.48 -18.69
N LEU A 79 -1.27 -15.73 -18.58
CA LEU A 79 -1.25 -14.74 -19.44
C LEU A 79 -0.67 -15.12 -20.63
N SER A 80 -0.18 -16.16 -20.72
CA SER A 80 0.44 -16.51 -21.95
C SER A 80 -0.43 -17.26 -22.78
#